data_9eb735d529d7e6e32922a5aa1fad88da
#
_entry.id   9eb735d529d7e6e32922a5aa1fad88da
#
_cell.length_a   1.000
_cell.length_b   1.000
_cell.length_c   1.000
_cell.angle_alpha   90.00
_cell.angle_beta   90.00
_cell.angle_gamma   90.00
#
_symmetry.space_group_name_H-M   'P 1'
#
loop_
_entity.id
_entity.type
_entity.pdbx_description
1 polymer ?
#
loop_
_entity_poly.entity_id
_entity_poly.type
_entity_poly.pdbx_seq_one_letter_code
_entity_poly.pdbx_strand_id
1 'polypeptide(L)'
;VNTQYEANGTFQAKQEVALSAETQGRVVRVLVNEGSRVGAGQVLAIIKGEQQNVNVQNAQAVYNNALAEVKRFESAYATGGVTKQQLDQVRLQAQTAKNSLQSAQLSASDVNVRASFSGIINKKNIEPGSFVSPGQALFEIVNIGTLKLEVKVDEKHIGSVRVGQTVEVSSSVYPDEKYSGVVTFVAPKADASLNFPVEVEIKNNTNNTLKAGMYGTAYFGEKENSQV
;
A
#
# COMPACT_ATOMS: atom_id res chain seq x y z
N VAL A 1 32.21 -14.63 -30.28
CA VAL A 1 32.32 -13.44 -29.42
C VAL A 1 31.14 -13.48 -28.49
N ASN A 2 31.43 -13.74 -27.21
CA ASN A 2 30.41 -13.79 -26.17
C ASN A 2 29.79 -12.37 -26.01
N THR A 3 28.57 -12.18 -26.46
CA THR A 3 27.89 -10.89 -26.45
C THR A 3 26.98 -10.72 -25.22
N GLN A 4 27.37 -11.34 -24.10
CA GLN A 4 26.67 -11.18 -22.85
C GLN A 4 27.13 -9.87 -22.20
N TYR A 5 26.19 -8.94 -22.00
CA TYR A 5 26.40 -7.70 -21.26
C TYR A 5 25.94 -7.86 -19.83
N GLU A 6 26.76 -7.43 -18.88
CA GLU A 6 26.47 -7.48 -17.45
C GLU A 6 26.15 -6.08 -16.93
N ALA A 7 25.01 -5.94 -16.26
CA ALA A 7 24.64 -4.70 -15.59
C ALA A 7 24.43 -4.96 -14.09
N ASN A 8 25.13 -4.19 -13.28
CA ASN A 8 25.03 -4.26 -11.84
C ASN A 8 23.96 -3.31 -11.29
N GLY A 9 23.36 -3.72 -10.19
CA GLY A 9 22.35 -2.93 -9.54
C GLY A 9 22.03 -3.40 -8.13
N THR A 10 20.91 -2.89 -7.60
CA THR A 10 20.43 -3.25 -6.27
C THR A 10 19.01 -3.81 -6.33
N PHE A 11 18.75 -4.82 -5.51
CA PHE A 11 17.41 -5.34 -5.33
C PHE A 11 16.57 -4.36 -4.51
N GLN A 12 15.38 -4.07 -4.99
CA GLN A 12 14.39 -3.27 -4.31
C GLN A 12 13.14 -4.10 -4.04
N ALA A 13 12.43 -3.80 -2.96
CA ALA A 13 11.13 -4.39 -2.71
C ALA A 13 10.14 -3.99 -3.82
N LYS A 14 9.25 -4.91 -4.20
CA LYS A 14 8.18 -4.59 -5.17
C LYS A 14 7.28 -3.49 -4.65
N GLN A 15 6.97 -3.55 -3.37
CA GLN A 15 6.16 -2.55 -2.66
C GLN A 15 6.74 -2.33 -1.27
N GLU A 16 6.80 -1.08 -0.88
CA GLU A 16 7.21 -0.64 0.45
C GLU A 16 6.32 0.55 0.84
N VAL A 17 5.68 0.45 1.99
CA VAL A 17 4.80 1.52 2.50
C VAL A 17 5.01 1.69 3.99
N ALA A 18 5.19 2.94 4.40
CA ALA A 18 5.07 3.35 5.79
C ALA A 18 3.59 3.64 6.10
N LEU A 19 2.99 2.83 6.96
CA LEU A 19 1.65 3.06 7.48
C LEU A 19 1.71 4.12 8.58
N SER A 20 0.96 5.18 8.40
CA SER A 20 0.84 6.27 9.37
C SER A 20 -0.51 6.23 10.08
N ALA A 21 -0.57 6.82 11.27
CA ALA A 21 -1.83 7.01 11.97
C ALA A 21 -2.72 7.99 11.20
N GLU A 22 -3.97 7.64 10.99
CA GLU A 22 -4.99 8.52 10.39
C GLU A 22 -5.75 9.32 11.45
N THR A 23 -5.77 8.81 12.67
CA THR A 23 -6.46 9.42 13.82
C THR A 23 -5.53 9.50 15.02
N GLN A 24 -5.87 10.37 15.96
CA GLN A 24 -5.18 10.42 17.24
C GLN A 24 -5.81 9.43 18.23
N GLY A 25 -5.01 8.89 19.11
CA GLY A 25 -5.48 8.01 20.17
C GLY A 25 -4.37 7.24 20.87
N ARG A 26 -4.75 6.46 21.84
CA ARG A 26 -3.84 5.57 22.56
C ARG A 26 -3.86 4.18 21.94
N VAL A 27 -2.70 3.63 21.68
CA VAL A 27 -2.55 2.24 21.20
C VAL A 27 -2.96 1.29 22.33
N VAL A 28 -4.00 0.50 22.10
CA VAL A 28 -4.50 -0.48 23.06
C VAL A 28 -3.75 -1.80 22.91
N ARG A 29 -3.57 -2.24 21.67
CA ARG A 29 -2.92 -3.52 21.33
C ARG A 29 -2.11 -3.38 20.05
N VAL A 30 -0.98 -4.06 20.03
CA VAL A 30 -0.17 -4.30 18.83
C VAL A 30 -0.16 -5.81 18.61
N LEU A 31 -0.62 -6.25 17.44
CA LEU A 31 -0.88 -7.66 17.12
C LEU A 31 0.26 -8.32 16.34
N VAL A 32 1.26 -7.54 15.93
CA VAL A 32 2.39 -7.98 15.10
C VAL A 32 3.69 -7.40 15.63
N ASN A 33 4.79 -8.07 15.27
CA ASN A 33 6.14 -7.62 15.57
C ASN A 33 6.94 -7.46 14.26
N GLU A 34 8.12 -6.87 14.37
CA GLU A 34 9.08 -6.84 13.27
C GLU A 34 9.40 -8.27 12.82
N GLY A 35 9.46 -8.49 11.52
CA GLY A 35 9.60 -9.81 10.91
C GLY A 35 8.31 -10.61 10.73
N SER A 36 7.19 -10.16 11.31
CA SER A 36 5.89 -10.83 11.13
C SER A 36 5.43 -10.75 9.68
N ARG A 37 4.92 -11.87 9.17
CA ARG A 37 4.22 -11.92 7.87
C ARG A 37 2.77 -11.50 8.06
N VAL A 38 2.29 -10.61 7.22
CA VAL A 38 0.93 -10.08 7.29
C VAL A 38 0.23 -10.19 5.93
N GLY A 39 -1.08 -10.41 5.97
CA GLY A 39 -1.94 -10.38 4.79
C GLY A 39 -2.56 -9.00 4.56
N ALA A 40 -2.94 -8.71 3.32
CA ALA A 40 -3.69 -7.50 3.01
C ALA A 40 -4.98 -7.41 3.85
N GLY A 41 -5.25 -6.24 4.45
CA GLY A 41 -6.39 -5.99 5.32
C GLY A 41 -6.26 -6.53 6.75
N GLN A 42 -5.20 -7.26 7.08
CA GLN A 42 -4.96 -7.77 8.43
C GLN A 42 -4.80 -6.60 9.42
N VAL A 43 -5.44 -6.71 10.60
CA VAL A 43 -5.31 -5.72 11.68
C VAL A 43 -3.94 -5.89 12.34
N LEU A 44 -3.18 -4.81 12.40
CA LEU A 44 -1.82 -4.75 12.96
C LEU A 44 -1.81 -4.16 14.37
N ALA A 45 -2.63 -3.15 14.59
CA ALA A 45 -2.79 -2.49 15.88
C ALA A 45 -4.20 -1.96 16.05
N ILE A 46 -4.60 -1.77 17.30
CA ILE A 46 -5.89 -1.19 17.69
C ILE A 46 -5.60 0.09 18.47
N ILE A 47 -6.16 1.20 17.98
CA ILE A 47 -6.11 2.50 18.65
C ILE A 47 -7.45 2.73 19.35
N LYS A 48 -7.42 3.25 20.55
CA LYS A 48 -8.63 3.53 21.34
C LYS A 48 -9.39 4.71 20.75
N GLY A 49 -10.55 4.43 20.19
CA GLY A 49 -11.43 5.37 19.54
C GLY A 49 -12.70 5.68 20.34
N GLU A 50 -12.61 5.87 21.66
CA GLU A 50 -13.79 6.18 22.49
C GLU A 50 -14.52 7.42 22.00
N GLN A 51 -13.78 8.47 21.66
CA GLN A 51 -14.36 9.71 21.15
C GLN A 51 -15.05 9.51 19.81
N GLN A 52 -14.47 8.71 18.93
CA GLN A 52 -15.04 8.41 17.61
C GLN A 52 -16.35 7.62 17.75
N ASN A 53 -16.42 6.68 18.67
CA ASN A 53 -17.64 5.92 18.95
C ASN A 53 -18.75 6.82 19.49
N VAL A 54 -18.43 7.75 20.40
CA VAL A 54 -19.39 8.74 20.91
C VAL A 54 -19.90 9.64 19.77
N ASN A 55 -19.00 10.05 18.86
CA ASN A 55 -19.39 10.86 17.70
C ASN A 55 -20.35 10.10 16.78
N VAL A 56 -20.14 8.80 16.55
CA VAL A 56 -21.07 7.96 15.78
C VAL A 56 -22.44 7.89 16.46
N GLN A 57 -22.49 7.66 17.78
CA GLN A 57 -23.73 7.59 18.52
C GLN A 57 -24.51 8.90 18.45
N ASN A 58 -23.83 10.05 18.61
CA ASN A 58 -24.44 11.37 18.50
C ASN A 58 -24.99 11.63 17.09
N ALA A 59 -24.20 11.34 16.05
CA ALA A 59 -24.63 11.51 14.66
C ALA A 59 -25.80 10.57 14.31
N GLN A 60 -25.82 9.35 14.86
CA GLN A 60 -26.94 8.40 14.69
C GLN A 60 -28.23 8.95 15.33
N ALA A 61 -28.13 9.50 16.53
CA ALA A 61 -29.30 10.11 17.22
C ALA A 61 -29.87 11.30 16.42
N VAL A 62 -29.00 12.18 15.92
CA VAL A 62 -29.40 13.31 15.07
C VAL A 62 -30.10 12.83 13.79
N TYR A 63 -29.53 11.82 13.12
CA TYR A 63 -30.13 11.25 11.92
C TYR A 63 -31.49 10.58 12.19
N ASN A 64 -31.63 9.83 13.28
CA ASN A 64 -32.91 9.22 13.68
C ASN A 64 -33.98 10.27 13.94
N ASN A 65 -33.63 11.36 14.62
CA ASN A 65 -34.56 12.48 14.86
C ASN A 65 -34.98 13.14 13.53
N ALA A 66 -34.06 13.40 12.62
CA ALA A 66 -34.34 13.96 11.31
C ALA A 66 -35.27 13.05 10.48
N LEU A 67 -35.06 11.74 10.52
CA LEU A 67 -35.97 10.77 9.86
C LEU A 67 -37.39 10.79 10.45
N ALA A 68 -37.51 10.87 11.78
CA ALA A 68 -38.80 10.95 12.44
C ALA A 68 -39.51 12.24 12.04
N GLU A 69 -38.80 13.35 11.88
CA GLU A 69 -39.33 14.61 11.41
C GLU A 69 -39.81 14.55 9.96
N VAL A 70 -39.03 13.97 9.06
CA VAL A 70 -39.44 13.71 7.68
C VAL A 70 -40.75 12.93 7.65
N LYS A 71 -40.86 11.87 8.43
CA LYS A 71 -42.07 11.04 8.48
C LYS A 71 -43.31 11.85 8.96
N ARG A 72 -43.15 12.73 9.98
CA ARG A 72 -44.20 13.62 10.45
C ARG A 72 -44.64 14.60 9.36
N PHE A 73 -43.67 15.23 8.67
CA PHE A 73 -43.97 16.20 7.61
C PHE A 73 -44.57 15.53 6.36
N GLU A 74 -44.16 14.31 6.02
CA GLU A 74 -44.82 13.54 4.95
C GLU A 74 -46.29 13.26 5.24
N SER A 75 -46.58 12.85 6.47
CA SER A 75 -47.98 12.67 6.91
C SER A 75 -48.78 13.96 6.88
N ALA A 76 -48.20 15.06 7.36
CA ALA A 76 -48.85 16.39 7.34
C ALA A 76 -49.03 16.91 5.91
N TYR A 77 -48.08 16.71 5.03
CA TYR A 77 -48.16 17.09 3.62
C TYR A 77 -49.32 16.37 2.90
N ALA A 78 -49.51 15.09 3.18
CA ALA A 78 -50.60 14.30 2.61
C ALA A 78 -51.98 14.82 2.96
N THR A 79 -52.12 15.54 4.07
CA THR A 79 -53.38 16.18 4.55
C THR A 79 -53.40 17.69 4.32
N GLY A 80 -52.44 18.28 3.62
CA GLY A 80 -52.34 19.69 3.33
C GLY A 80 -51.89 20.56 4.51
N GLY A 81 -51.38 19.97 5.60
CA GLY A 81 -50.95 20.67 6.81
C GLY A 81 -49.60 21.39 6.69
N VAL A 82 -48.78 21.05 5.71
CA VAL A 82 -47.48 21.69 5.43
C VAL A 82 -47.31 21.90 3.94
N THR A 83 -46.41 22.83 3.58
CA THR A 83 -46.06 23.10 2.17
C THR A 83 -45.02 22.10 1.66
N LYS A 84 -44.94 21.97 0.33
CA LYS A 84 -43.86 21.17 -0.30
C LYS A 84 -42.49 21.70 0.08
N GLN A 85 -42.32 23.02 0.14
CA GLN A 85 -41.04 23.64 0.54
C GLN A 85 -40.63 23.22 1.96
N GLN A 86 -41.58 23.19 2.91
CA GLN A 86 -41.29 22.73 4.26
C GLN A 86 -40.93 21.25 4.32
N LEU A 87 -41.60 20.39 3.54
CA LEU A 87 -41.24 18.97 3.43
C LEU A 87 -39.86 18.79 2.82
N ASP A 88 -39.55 19.51 1.74
CA ASP A 88 -38.24 19.41 1.08
C ASP A 88 -37.11 19.89 2.00
N GLN A 89 -37.37 20.90 2.86
CA GLN A 89 -36.38 21.37 3.84
C GLN A 89 -36.07 20.33 4.90
N VAL A 90 -37.04 19.62 5.45
CA VAL A 90 -36.75 18.56 6.44
C VAL A 90 -36.10 17.33 5.81
N ARG A 91 -36.39 17.04 4.55
CA ARG A 91 -35.70 16.01 3.77
C ARG A 91 -34.24 16.37 3.58
N LEU A 92 -33.92 17.62 3.26
CA LEU A 92 -32.54 18.10 3.16
C LEU A 92 -31.79 17.97 4.49
N GLN A 93 -32.43 18.30 5.61
CA GLN A 93 -31.89 18.15 6.94
C GLN A 93 -31.56 16.67 7.25
N ALA A 94 -32.47 15.76 6.91
CA ALA A 94 -32.25 14.33 7.07
C ALA A 94 -31.06 13.81 6.21
N GLN A 95 -30.95 14.31 4.97
CA GLN A 95 -29.82 13.98 4.10
C GLN A 95 -28.50 14.49 4.68
N THR A 96 -28.47 15.72 5.21
CA THR A 96 -27.26 16.27 5.86
C THR A 96 -26.89 15.48 7.10
N ALA A 97 -27.87 15.10 7.93
CA ALA A 97 -27.63 14.26 9.10
C ALA A 97 -27.09 12.86 8.72
N LYS A 98 -27.61 12.26 7.64
CA LYS A 98 -27.10 11.00 7.08
C LYS A 98 -25.64 11.10 6.67
N ASN A 99 -25.28 12.18 5.96
CA ASN A 99 -23.89 12.41 5.52
C ASN A 99 -22.95 12.59 6.73
N SER A 100 -23.40 13.30 7.77
CA SER A 100 -22.65 13.47 9.02
C SER A 100 -22.44 12.14 9.76
N LEU A 101 -23.46 11.28 9.79
CA LEU A 101 -23.34 9.92 10.35
C LEU A 101 -22.32 9.08 9.56
N GLN A 102 -22.40 9.12 8.24
CA GLN A 102 -21.44 8.41 7.39
C GLN A 102 -20.00 8.88 7.62
N SER A 103 -19.78 10.18 7.74
CA SER A 103 -18.46 10.75 8.05
C SER A 103 -17.95 10.28 9.41
N ALA A 104 -18.82 10.29 10.45
CA ALA A 104 -18.45 9.79 11.77
C ALA A 104 -18.12 8.30 11.75
N GLN A 105 -18.87 7.48 11.00
CA GLN A 105 -18.61 6.04 10.84
C GLN A 105 -17.29 5.77 10.14
N LEU A 106 -16.94 6.53 9.09
CA LEU A 106 -15.64 6.44 8.43
C LEU A 106 -14.51 6.76 9.41
N SER A 107 -14.62 7.85 10.15
CA SER A 107 -13.61 8.23 11.17
C SER A 107 -13.46 7.16 12.27
N ALA A 108 -14.54 6.49 12.65
CA ALA A 108 -14.49 5.40 13.65
C ALA A 108 -13.85 4.12 13.09
N SER A 109 -13.89 3.89 11.78
CA SER A 109 -13.23 2.75 11.14
C SER A 109 -11.70 2.85 11.13
N ASP A 110 -11.16 4.06 11.24
CA ASP A 110 -9.73 4.36 11.18
C ASP A 110 -8.99 4.03 12.49
N VAL A 111 -9.70 3.59 13.53
CA VAL A 111 -9.10 3.15 14.81
C VAL A 111 -8.35 1.82 14.71
N ASN A 112 -8.60 1.03 13.67
CA ASN A 112 -7.89 -0.22 13.39
C ASN A 112 -6.84 0.01 12.29
N VAL A 113 -5.58 -0.06 12.66
CA VAL A 113 -4.47 -0.01 11.70
C VAL A 113 -4.41 -1.33 10.94
N ARG A 114 -4.54 -1.28 9.61
CA ARG A 114 -4.56 -2.47 8.74
C ARG A 114 -3.43 -2.44 7.72
N ALA A 115 -2.95 -3.64 7.37
CA ALA A 115 -1.97 -3.79 6.30
C ALA A 115 -2.60 -3.45 4.93
N SER A 116 -1.95 -2.58 4.16
CA SER A 116 -2.40 -2.18 2.82
C SER A 116 -2.23 -3.29 1.78
N PHE A 117 -1.22 -4.16 1.97
CA PHE A 117 -0.90 -5.30 1.13
C PHE A 117 -0.24 -6.41 1.96
N SER A 118 -0.09 -7.58 1.36
CA SER A 118 0.59 -8.71 1.99
C SER A 118 2.10 -8.52 1.94
N GLY A 119 2.77 -8.64 3.09
CA GLY A 119 4.20 -8.42 3.19
C GLY A 119 4.78 -8.82 4.54
N ILE A 120 5.91 -8.23 4.87
CA ILE A 120 6.63 -8.45 6.14
C ILE A 120 6.76 -7.09 6.83
N ILE A 121 6.54 -7.07 8.14
CA ILE A 121 6.78 -5.88 8.96
C ILE A 121 8.28 -5.66 9.07
N ASN A 122 8.77 -4.58 8.47
CA ASN A 122 10.19 -4.20 8.54
C ASN A 122 10.50 -3.35 9.77
N LYS A 123 9.59 -2.42 10.13
CA LYS A 123 9.70 -1.60 11.33
C LYS A 123 8.38 -1.49 12.06
N LYS A 124 8.47 -1.42 13.37
CA LYS A 124 7.37 -1.17 14.30
C LYS A 124 7.76 0.01 15.19
N ASN A 125 7.08 1.15 15.03
CA ASN A 125 7.39 2.39 15.73
C ASN A 125 6.42 2.69 16.88
N ILE A 126 5.60 1.73 17.28
CA ILE A 126 4.61 1.87 18.35
C ILE A 126 4.61 0.67 19.30
N GLU A 127 4.23 0.95 20.53
CA GLU A 127 4.03 -0.05 21.58
C GLU A 127 2.64 0.12 22.21
N PRO A 128 2.08 -0.93 22.83
CA PRO A 128 0.88 -0.78 23.62
C PRO A 128 1.04 0.30 24.69
N GLY A 129 0.07 1.20 24.79
CA GLY A 129 0.13 2.36 25.69
C GLY A 129 0.67 3.64 25.05
N SER A 130 1.33 3.57 23.88
CA SER A 130 1.78 4.76 23.14
C SER A 130 0.59 5.64 22.74
N PHE A 131 0.79 6.95 22.74
CA PHE A 131 -0.16 7.89 22.15
C PHE A 131 0.32 8.24 20.74
N VAL A 132 -0.57 8.18 19.76
CA VAL A 132 -0.27 8.47 18.36
C VAL A 132 -1.08 9.65 17.86
N SER A 133 -0.50 10.38 16.90
CA SER A 133 -1.13 11.52 16.24
C SER A 133 -1.19 11.29 14.73
N PRO A 134 -2.15 11.94 14.03
CA PRO A 134 -2.26 11.84 12.58
C PRO A 134 -0.93 12.14 11.87
N GLY A 135 -0.56 11.30 10.90
CA GLY A 135 0.69 11.41 10.15
C GLY A 135 1.90 10.73 10.81
N GLN A 136 1.80 10.28 12.06
CA GLN A 136 2.88 9.55 12.73
C GLN A 136 3.04 8.17 12.10
N ALA A 137 4.27 7.79 11.70
CA ALA A 137 4.58 6.47 11.17
C ALA A 137 4.43 5.40 12.26
N LEU A 138 3.67 4.36 11.97
CA LEU A 138 3.36 3.26 12.89
C LEU A 138 4.11 1.99 12.52
N PHE A 139 4.02 1.59 11.26
CA PHE A 139 4.64 0.39 10.71
C PHE A 139 5.24 0.67 9.34
N GLU A 140 6.25 -0.10 8.99
CA GLU A 140 6.76 -0.18 7.63
C GLU A 140 6.56 -1.61 7.14
N ILE A 141 5.81 -1.77 6.04
CA ILE A 141 5.54 -3.06 5.42
C ILE A 141 6.30 -3.14 4.11
N VAL A 142 7.01 -4.23 3.89
CA VAL A 142 7.74 -4.50 2.65
C VAL A 142 7.27 -5.81 2.02
N ASN A 143 7.11 -5.82 0.71
CA ASN A 143 6.84 -7.03 -0.06
C ASN A 143 8.11 -7.43 -0.81
N ILE A 144 8.76 -8.48 -0.32
CA ILE A 144 9.96 -9.07 -0.92
C ILE A 144 9.70 -10.42 -1.59
N GLY A 145 8.43 -10.85 -1.70
CA GLY A 145 8.06 -12.05 -2.47
C GLY A 145 8.32 -11.91 -3.96
N THR A 146 8.26 -10.69 -4.44
CA THR A 146 8.76 -10.26 -5.74
C THR A 146 9.70 -9.09 -5.51
N LEU A 147 10.86 -9.12 -6.13
CA LEU A 147 11.86 -8.05 -6.07
C LEU A 147 12.02 -7.41 -7.44
N LYS A 148 12.49 -6.19 -7.45
CA LYS A 148 12.97 -5.50 -8.64
C LYS A 148 14.47 -5.32 -8.52
N LEU A 149 15.22 -5.75 -9.52
CA LEU A 149 16.62 -5.38 -9.66
C LEU A 149 16.67 -4.14 -10.56
N GLU A 150 17.05 -3.00 -10.01
CA GLU A 150 17.32 -1.79 -10.75
C GLU A 150 18.77 -1.80 -11.19
N VAL A 151 19.00 -1.89 -12.49
CA VAL A 151 20.32 -1.88 -13.11
C VAL A 151 20.47 -0.68 -14.02
N LYS A 152 21.72 -0.30 -14.30
CA LYS A 152 22.05 0.79 -15.21
C LYS A 152 22.70 0.23 -16.45
N VAL A 153 22.10 0.48 -17.59
CA VAL A 153 22.58 0.03 -18.91
C VAL A 153 23.09 1.23 -19.69
N ASP A 154 24.27 1.10 -20.27
CA ASP A 154 24.89 2.16 -21.08
C ASP A 154 24.22 2.34 -22.45
N GLU A 155 24.51 3.45 -23.13
CA GLU A 155 23.96 3.78 -24.44
C GLU A 155 24.26 2.73 -25.52
N LYS A 156 25.40 2.06 -25.42
CA LYS A 156 25.82 1.07 -26.43
C LYS A 156 24.95 -0.18 -26.40
N HIS A 157 24.49 -0.58 -25.21
CA HIS A 157 23.77 -1.83 -24.99
C HIS A 157 22.26 -1.67 -24.85
N ILE A 158 21.76 -0.44 -24.53
CA ILE A 158 20.33 -0.22 -24.32
C ILE A 158 19.46 -0.57 -25.54
N GLY A 159 20.02 -0.41 -26.74
CA GLY A 159 19.33 -0.76 -27.98
C GLY A 159 18.94 -2.24 -28.11
N SER A 160 19.60 -3.15 -27.36
CA SER A 160 19.31 -4.58 -27.34
C SER A 160 18.38 -5.02 -26.20
N VAL A 161 18.10 -4.15 -25.23
CA VAL A 161 17.22 -4.44 -24.09
C VAL A 161 15.77 -4.16 -24.45
N ARG A 162 14.88 -5.11 -24.15
CA ARG A 162 13.44 -5.02 -24.45
C ARG A 162 12.62 -5.36 -23.22
N VAL A 163 11.52 -4.62 -23.02
CA VAL A 163 10.48 -4.98 -22.05
C VAL A 163 9.91 -6.36 -22.40
N GLY A 164 9.76 -7.22 -21.40
CA GLY A 164 9.33 -8.61 -21.56
C GLY A 164 10.47 -9.61 -21.80
N GLN A 165 11.70 -9.15 -21.98
CA GLN A 165 12.88 -10.02 -22.14
C GLN A 165 13.16 -10.74 -20.83
N THR A 166 13.40 -12.06 -20.91
CA THR A 166 13.89 -12.85 -19.78
C THR A 166 15.41 -12.73 -19.69
N VAL A 167 15.91 -12.49 -18.49
CA VAL A 167 17.33 -12.32 -18.21
C VAL A 167 17.72 -13.17 -17.02
N GLU A 168 18.96 -13.67 -17.02
CA GLU A 168 19.54 -14.33 -15.85
C GLU A 168 19.99 -13.25 -14.86
N VAL A 169 19.76 -13.49 -13.58
CA VAL A 169 20.15 -12.60 -12.49
C VAL A 169 20.93 -13.39 -11.45
N SER A 170 22.00 -12.82 -10.94
CA SER A 170 22.75 -13.35 -9.80
C SER A 170 22.78 -12.37 -8.65
N SER A 171 22.97 -12.88 -7.45
CA SER A 171 23.19 -12.07 -6.25
C SER A 171 24.66 -12.18 -5.81
N SER A 172 25.24 -11.08 -5.37
CA SER A 172 26.58 -11.08 -4.80
C SER A 172 26.70 -11.89 -3.49
N VAL A 173 25.58 -12.05 -2.78
CA VAL A 173 25.51 -12.82 -1.51
C VAL A 173 25.36 -14.31 -1.78
N TYR A 174 24.69 -14.69 -2.88
CA TYR A 174 24.45 -16.08 -3.28
C TYR A 174 24.95 -16.29 -4.71
N PRO A 175 26.29 -16.32 -4.93
CA PRO A 175 26.86 -16.32 -6.28
C PRO A 175 26.58 -17.62 -7.07
N ASP A 176 26.31 -18.71 -6.36
CA ASP A 176 26.00 -20.02 -6.97
C ASP A 176 24.51 -20.15 -7.36
N GLU A 177 23.66 -19.27 -6.87
CA GLU A 177 22.23 -19.26 -7.20
C GLU A 177 21.96 -18.35 -8.39
N LYS A 178 21.19 -18.88 -9.36
CA LYS A 178 20.74 -18.15 -10.53
C LYS A 178 19.23 -17.92 -10.45
N TYR A 179 18.82 -16.72 -10.72
CA TYR A 179 17.42 -16.30 -10.73
C TYR A 179 17.02 -15.92 -12.15
N SER A 180 15.78 -16.23 -12.51
CA SER A 180 15.19 -15.74 -13.75
C SER A 180 14.45 -14.46 -13.47
N GLY A 181 14.79 -13.40 -14.19
CA GLY A 181 14.11 -12.12 -14.15
C GLY A 181 13.48 -11.76 -15.48
N VAL A 182 12.49 -10.88 -15.44
CA VAL A 182 11.84 -10.33 -16.63
C VAL A 182 12.00 -8.82 -16.62
N VAL A 183 12.45 -8.23 -17.72
CA VAL A 183 12.55 -6.78 -17.88
C VAL A 183 11.14 -6.20 -17.90
N THR A 184 10.80 -5.36 -16.92
CA THR A 184 9.48 -4.73 -16.80
C THR A 184 9.48 -3.26 -17.20
N PHE A 185 10.63 -2.60 -17.13
CA PHE A 185 10.76 -1.20 -17.47
C PHE A 185 12.14 -0.91 -18.05
N VAL A 186 12.16 -0.08 -19.09
CA VAL A 186 13.36 0.50 -19.68
C VAL A 186 13.14 2.01 -19.71
N ALA A 187 14.01 2.77 -19.05
CA ALA A 187 13.85 4.21 -18.99
C ALA A 187 13.95 4.85 -20.38
N PRO A 188 13.03 5.76 -20.75
CA PRO A 188 13.07 6.46 -22.04
C PRO A 188 14.13 7.59 -22.09
N LYS A 189 14.76 7.87 -20.95
CA LYS A 189 15.77 8.94 -20.78
C LYS A 189 16.93 8.43 -19.93
N ALA A 190 18.15 8.76 -20.37
CA ALA A 190 19.36 8.50 -19.60
C ALA A 190 19.44 9.38 -18.35
N ASP A 191 20.12 8.86 -17.33
CA ASP A 191 20.53 9.63 -16.15
C ASP A 191 21.70 10.59 -16.46
N ALA A 192 22.15 11.34 -15.45
CA ALA A 192 23.24 12.30 -15.58
C ALA A 192 24.59 11.66 -16.00
N SER A 193 24.73 10.35 -15.84
CA SER A 193 25.91 9.56 -16.21
C SER A 193 25.75 8.86 -17.57
N LEU A 194 24.73 9.24 -18.35
CA LEU A 194 24.39 8.66 -19.67
C LEU A 194 24.06 7.15 -19.60
N ASN A 195 23.57 6.69 -18.47
CA ASN A 195 23.05 5.34 -18.29
C ASN A 195 21.52 5.36 -18.27
N PHE A 196 20.92 4.29 -18.77
CA PHE A 196 19.49 4.08 -18.77
C PHE A 196 19.11 3.14 -17.64
N PRO A 197 18.30 3.59 -16.65
CA PRO A 197 17.72 2.71 -15.65
C PRO A 197 16.83 1.63 -16.31
N VAL A 198 17.04 0.38 -15.91
CA VAL A 198 16.25 -0.78 -16.34
C VAL A 198 15.81 -1.54 -15.11
N GLU A 199 14.51 -1.84 -15.01
CA GLU A 199 13.97 -2.67 -13.95
C GLU A 199 13.76 -4.10 -14.43
N VAL A 200 14.28 -5.05 -13.66
CA VAL A 200 14.12 -6.49 -13.85
C VAL A 200 13.33 -7.04 -12.68
N GLU A 201 12.14 -7.55 -12.93
CA GLU A 201 11.31 -8.18 -11.90
C GLU A 201 11.73 -9.64 -11.70
N ILE A 202 11.96 -10.04 -10.45
CA ILE A 202 12.38 -11.39 -10.06
C ILE A 202 11.41 -11.89 -8.99
N LYS A 203 10.83 -13.07 -9.21
CA LYS A 203 10.10 -13.78 -8.16
C LYS A 203 11.11 -14.33 -7.17
N ASN A 204 11.05 -13.87 -5.93
CA ASN A 204 11.84 -14.42 -4.85
C ASN A 204 11.37 -15.85 -4.55
N ASN A 205 12.28 -16.73 -4.18
CA ASN A 205 11.90 -18.09 -3.83
C ASN A 205 11.07 -18.12 -2.52
N THR A 206 10.50 -19.29 -2.22
CA THR A 206 9.64 -19.51 -1.04
C THR A 206 10.28 -19.11 0.29
N ASN A 207 11.61 -19.14 0.36
CA ASN A 207 12.37 -18.80 1.57
C ASN A 207 12.70 -17.31 1.68
N ASN A 208 12.38 -16.49 0.66
CA ASN A 208 12.70 -15.06 0.61
C ASN A 208 14.19 -14.80 0.97
N THR A 209 15.09 -15.55 0.35
CA THR A 209 16.53 -15.45 0.63
C THR A 209 17.10 -14.12 0.19
N LEU A 210 16.64 -13.59 -0.95
CA LEU A 210 17.00 -12.26 -1.40
C LEU A 210 16.30 -11.19 -0.54
N LYS A 211 17.04 -10.14 -0.21
CA LYS A 211 16.55 -8.99 0.54
C LYS A 211 16.67 -7.71 -0.30
N ALA A 212 15.77 -6.77 -0.08
CA ALA A 212 15.92 -5.43 -0.60
C ALA A 212 17.22 -4.80 -0.06
N GLY A 213 17.94 -4.10 -0.92
CA GLY A 213 19.25 -3.51 -0.62
C GLY A 213 20.45 -4.39 -0.96
N MET A 214 20.26 -5.68 -1.28
CA MET A 214 21.35 -6.53 -1.76
C MET A 214 21.79 -6.11 -3.16
N TYR A 215 23.06 -6.37 -3.49
CA TYR A 215 23.59 -6.18 -4.84
C TYR A 215 23.31 -7.39 -5.71
N GLY A 216 23.02 -7.12 -6.98
CA GLY A 216 22.82 -8.15 -7.99
C GLY A 216 23.33 -7.73 -9.36
N THR A 217 23.43 -8.69 -10.24
CA THR A 217 23.87 -8.52 -11.63
C THR A 217 22.84 -9.12 -12.56
N ALA A 218 22.40 -8.39 -13.56
CA ALA A 218 21.57 -8.89 -14.64
C ALA A 218 22.45 -9.16 -15.88
N TYR A 219 22.23 -10.29 -16.50
CA TYR A 219 22.97 -10.74 -17.69
C TYR A 219 22.07 -10.63 -18.91
N PHE A 220 22.37 -9.69 -19.79
CA PHE A 220 21.64 -9.44 -21.04
C PHE A 220 22.38 -10.12 -22.21
N GLY A 221 21.62 -10.72 -23.14
CA GLY A 221 22.15 -11.45 -24.29
C GLY A 221 22.09 -12.97 -24.09
N GLU A 222 22.19 -13.72 -25.20
CA GLU A 222 22.16 -15.18 -25.19
C GLU A 222 23.54 -15.74 -24.82
N LYS A 223 23.54 -16.74 -23.93
CA LYS A 223 24.69 -17.65 -23.82
C LYS A 223 24.70 -18.50 -25.10
N GLU A 224 25.72 -18.35 -25.93
CA GLU A 224 25.98 -19.34 -26.94
C GLU A 224 26.27 -20.70 -26.24
N ASN A 225 25.32 -21.63 -26.41
CA ASN A 225 25.58 -23.03 -26.04
C ASN A 225 26.72 -23.52 -26.87
N SER A 226 27.94 -23.58 -26.32
CA SER A 226 29.01 -24.35 -26.87
C SER A 226 28.61 -25.81 -26.77
N GLN A 227 27.97 -26.33 -27.80
CA GLN A 227 27.94 -27.78 -28.04
C GLN A 227 29.34 -28.18 -28.53
N VAL A 228 30.05 -28.92 -27.70
CA VAL A 228 31.17 -29.75 -28.09
C VAL A 228 30.72 -31.19 -28.07
#